data_6d52161ffc3e9003f08ed955e05373f8
#
_entry.id   6d52161ffc3e9003f08ed955e05373f8
#
_cell.length_a   1.000
_cell.length_b   1.000
_cell.length_c   1.000
_cell.angle_alpha   90.00
_cell.angle_beta   90.00
_cell.angle_gamma   90.00
#
_symmetry.space_group_name_H-M   'P 1'
#
loop_
_entity.id
_entity.type
_entity.pdbx_description
1 polymer ?
#
loop_
_entity_poly.entity_id
_entity_poly.type
_entity_poly.pdbx_seq_one_letter_code
_entity_poly.pdbx_strand_id
1 'polypeptide(L)'
;SYKHAQRRWSLEENLELKYEYLSTFDRFMVYFAQNHDILKKSEFIQDLFIDDTRKLIVFKKQDLIFIFNFHPTDSYSDLCFPTKDSNSYKAIFDSDLDIFGGYNRVSRDIVYHSINNLKFNENCITIYSPSRTCIVLEKL
;
A
#
# COMPACT_ATOMS: atom_id res chain seq x y z
N SER A 1 11.43 21.51 22.37
CA SER A 1 12.15 22.71 21.95
C SER A 1 12.20 22.78 20.43
N TYR A 2 11.99 23.97 19.89
CA TYR A 2 11.99 24.25 18.45
C TYR A 2 13.31 23.81 17.76
N LYS A 3 14.43 23.87 18.49
CA LYS A 3 15.75 23.41 17.99
C LYS A 3 15.81 21.92 17.66
N HIS A 4 14.97 21.09 18.28
CA HIS A 4 14.94 19.65 18.04
C HIS A 4 13.96 19.24 16.94
N ALA A 5 13.08 20.16 16.50
CA ALA A 5 12.11 19.93 15.43
C ALA A 5 12.62 20.35 14.04
N GLN A 6 13.84 20.86 13.94
CA GLN A 6 14.40 21.27 12.66
C GLN A 6 14.80 20.05 11.81
N ARG A 7 14.35 20.04 10.55
CA ARG A 7 14.83 19.07 9.55
C ARG A 7 16.33 19.27 9.32
N ARG A 8 17.10 18.21 9.53
CA ARG A 8 18.55 18.22 9.30
C ARG A 8 18.84 17.64 7.93
N TRP A 9 18.94 18.49 6.92
CA TRP A 9 19.22 18.09 5.53
C TRP A 9 20.51 17.27 5.39
N SER A 10 21.53 17.57 6.20
CA SER A 10 22.78 16.82 6.22
C SER A 10 22.64 15.33 6.56
N LEU A 11 21.54 14.93 7.21
CA LEU A 11 21.26 13.50 7.45
C LEU A 11 20.72 12.81 6.20
N GLU A 12 19.97 13.53 5.37
CA GLU A 12 19.46 13.01 4.09
C GLU A 12 20.61 12.79 3.10
N GLU A 13 21.60 13.67 3.08
CA GLU A 13 22.76 13.63 2.20
C GLU A 13 23.81 12.58 2.63
N ASN A 14 23.71 12.03 3.84
CA ASN A 14 24.63 11.03 4.34
C ASN A 14 24.23 9.62 3.88
N LEU A 15 24.96 9.09 2.88
CA LEU A 15 24.71 7.78 2.28
C LEU A 15 24.80 6.60 3.26
N GLU A 16 25.55 6.73 4.36
CA GLU A 16 25.68 5.69 5.39
C GLU A 16 24.38 5.50 6.20
N LEU A 17 23.56 6.56 6.31
CA LEU A 17 22.36 6.55 7.13
C LEU A 17 21.11 6.10 6.37
N LYS A 18 21.18 5.96 5.05
CA LYS A 18 20.06 5.52 4.18
C LYS A 18 18.77 6.35 4.30
N TYR A 19 18.83 7.58 4.81
CA TYR A 19 17.67 8.48 4.87
C TYR A 19 17.21 8.98 3.49
N GLU A 20 18.04 8.82 2.47
CA GLU A 20 17.69 9.09 1.07
C GLU A 20 16.46 8.30 0.61
N TYR A 21 16.33 7.02 1.04
CA TYR A 21 15.16 6.19 0.73
C TYR A 21 13.89 6.75 1.34
N LEU A 22 13.95 7.19 2.61
CA LEU A 22 12.82 7.81 3.29
C LEU A 22 12.43 9.13 2.62
N SER A 23 13.40 9.95 2.24
CA SER A 23 13.15 11.22 1.54
C SER A 23 12.52 11.00 0.18
N THR A 24 12.99 10.01 -0.58
CA THR A 24 12.41 9.62 -1.85
C THR A 24 10.98 9.13 -1.69
N PHE A 25 10.74 8.28 -0.69
CA PHE A 25 9.40 7.79 -0.36
C PHE A 25 8.45 8.94 0.02
N ASP A 26 8.87 9.86 0.90
CA ASP A 26 8.06 11.01 1.35
C ASP A 26 7.64 11.89 0.17
N ARG A 27 8.59 12.26 -0.71
CA ARG A 27 8.31 13.03 -1.92
C ARG A 27 7.32 12.33 -2.83
N PHE A 28 7.50 11.02 -3.02
CA PHE A 28 6.60 10.22 -3.85
C PHE A 28 5.20 10.14 -3.25
N MET A 29 5.08 9.95 -1.93
CA MET A 29 3.79 9.89 -1.25
C MET A 29 3.01 11.21 -1.34
N VAL A 30 3.70 12.35 -1.21
CA VAL A 30 3.06 13.66 -1.40
C VAL A 30 2.53 13.81 -2.83
N TYR A 31 3.35 13.49 -3.82
CA TYR A 31 2.96 13.52 -5.23
C TYR A 31 1.79 12.59 -5.54
N PHE A 32 1.85 11.36 -5.03
CA PHE A 32 0.79 10.36 -5.18
C PHE A 32 -0.53 10.83 -4.57
N ALA A 33 -0.48 11.35 -3.35
CA ALA A 33 -1.67 11.85 -2.66
C ALA A 33 -2.33 13.03 -3.37
N GLN A 34 -1.52 13.91 -3.99
CA GLN A 34 -2.02 15.04 -4.77
C GLN A 34 -2.66 14.59 -6.08
N ASN A 35 -2.01 13.68 -6.83
CA ASN A 35 -2.51 13.23 -8.13
C ASN A 35 -3.80 12.40 -8.05
N HIS A 36 -3.97 11.66 -6.97
CA HIS A 36 -5.17 10.85 -6.77
C HIS A 36 -6.19 11.50 -5.84
N ASP A 37 -6.00 12.78 -5.48
CA ASP A 37 -6.94 13.52 -4.62
C ASP A 37 -7.27 12.80 -3.29
N ILE A 38 -6.32 12.00 -2.77
CA ILE A 38 -6.56 11.10 -1.62
C ILE A 38 -7.02 11.87 -0.37
N LEU A 39 -6.59 13.13 -0.22
CA LEU A 39 -6.88 13.95 0.95
C LEU A 39 -8.21 14.72 0.85
N LYS A 40 -9.00 14.54 -0.22
CA LYS A 40 -10.34 15.13 -0.32
C LYS A 40 -11.22 14.62 0.81
N LYS A 41 -11.79 15.54 1.60
CA LYS A 41 -12.60 15.24 2.78
C LYS A 41 -13.94 14.56 2.48
N SER A 42 -14.46 14.67 1.24
CA SER A 42 -15.82 14.28 0.88
C SER A 42 -16.01 12.79 0.61
N GLU A 43 -14.96 11.99 0.62
CA GLU A 43 -15.05 10.60 0.21
C GLU A 43 -14.91 9.63 1.37
N PHE A 44 -15.86 8.71 1.42
CA PHE A 44 -15.95 7.70 2.46
C PHE A 44 -14.84 6.65 2.30
N ILE A 45 -14.23 6.27 3.41
CA ILE A 45 -13.31 5.12 3.48
C ILE A 45 -14.16 3.88 3.80
N GLN A 46 -14.05 2.85 2.99
CA GLN A 46 -14.72 1.57 3.18
C GLN A 46 -13.72 0.53 3.65
N ASP A 47 -13.90 0.02 4.85
CA ASP A 47 -13.12 -1.12 5.34
C ASP A 47 -13.53 -2.37 4.57
N LEU A 48 -12.54 -3.05 3.96
CA LEU A 48 -12.76 -4.29 3.21
C LEU A 48 -12.34 -5.51 4.02
N PHE A 49 -11.19 -5.43 4.71
CA PHE A 49 -10.65 -6.55 5.48
C PHE A 49 -9.70 -6.08 6.58
N ILE A 50 -9.86 -6.61 7.78
CA ILE A 50 -8.97 -6.36 8.92
C ILE A 50 -8.66 -7.70 9.59
N ASP A 51 -7.36 -7.98 9.80
CA ASP A 51 -6.90 -9.15 10.53
C ASP A 51 -5.79 -8.75 11.51
N ASP A 52 -6.16 -8.62 12.77
CA ASP A 52 -5.22 -8.22 13.82
C ASP A 52 -4.13 -9.26 14.08
N THR A 53 -4.44 -10.54 13.92
CA THR A 53 -3.45 -11.62 14.12
C THR A 53 -2.36 -11.55 13.07
N ARG A 54 -2.73 -11.41 11.81
CA ARG A 54 -1.81 -11.31 10.68
C ARG A 54 -1.29 -9.89 10.42
N LYS A 55 -1.78 -8.89 11.18
CA LYS A 55 -1.42 -7.47 11.05
C LYS A 55 -1.72 -6.91 9.66
N LEU A 56 -2.88 -7.26 9.13
CA LEU A 56 -3.34 -6.86 7.80
C LEU A 56 -4.49 -5.86 7.90
N ILE A 57 -4.43 -4.82 7.09
CA ILE A 57 -5.52 -3.86 6.90
C ILE A 57 -5.71 -3.64 5.41
N VAL A 58 -6.96 -3.77 4.95
CA VAL A 58 -7.36 -3.46 3.57
C VAL A 58 -8.56 -2.54 3.60
N PHE A 59 -8.46 -1.41 2.94
CA PHE A 59 -9.57 -0.49 2.77
C PHE A 59 -9.63 0.07 1.36
N LYS A 60 -10.80 0.54 0.99
CA LYS A 60 -11.07 1.21 -0.29
C LYS A 60 -11.38 2.68 -0.07
N LYS A 61 -10.80 3.52 -0.89
CA LYS A 61 -11.16 4.93 -1.01
C LYS A 61 -11.19 5.29 -2.50
N GLN A 62 -12.32 5.79 -2.98
CA GLN A 62 -12.53 6.02 -4.42
C GLN A 62 -12.37 4.71 -5.22
N ASP A 63 -11.62 4.76 -6.31
CA ASP A 63 -11.25 3.61 -7.14
C ASP A 63 -9.95 2.93 -6.69
N LEU A 64 -9.42 3.31 -5.52
CA LEU A 64 -8.18 2.79 -4.96
C LEU A 64 -8.44 1.81 -3.81
N ILE A 65 -7.72 0.67 -3.83
CA ILE A 65 -7.67 -0.27 -2.71
C ILE A 65 -6.26 -0.20 -2.10
N PHE A 66 -6.21 0.09 -0.81
CA PHE A 66 -4.99 0.15 -0.01
C PHE A 66 -4.85 -1.13 0.79
N ILE A 67 -3.71 -1.80 0.63
CA ILE A 67 -3.38 -3.07 1.29
C ILE A 67 -2.14 -2.86 2.13
N PHE A 68 -2.26 -2.97 3.45
CA PHE A 68 -1.16 -2.86 4.38
C PHE A 68 -0.86 -4.20 5.04
N ASN A 69 0.38 -4.62 4.99
CA ASN A 69 0.91 -5.70 5.80
C ASN A 69 1.92 -5.12 6.79
N PHE A 70 1.51 -4.98 8.04
CA PHE A 70 2.35 -4.49 9.13
C PHE A 70 3.12 -5.60 9.85
N HIS A 71 2.97 -6.87 9.40
CA HIS A 71 3.69 -7.97 10.04
C HIS A 71 5.20 -7.81 9.85
N PRO A 72 6.01 -7.95 10.92
CA PRO A 72 7.46 -7.67 10.84
C PRO A 72 8.23 -8.66 9.95
N THR A 73 7.74 -9.88 9.80
CA THR A 73 8.44 -10.97 9.10
C THR A 73 7.58 -11.71 8.08
N ASP A 74 6.27 -11.85 8.34
CA ASP A 74 5.45 -12.76 7.56
C ASP A 74 4.87 -12.11 6.31
N SER A 75 5.12 -12.75 5.18
CA SER A 75 4.52 -12.47 3.89
C SER A 75 3.41 -13.49 3.60
N TYR A 76 2.34 -13.05 2.97
CA TYR A 76 1.19 -13.89 2.67
C TYR A 76 1.03 -14.07 1.16
N SER A 77 1.19 -15.31 0.68
CA SER A 77 1.11 -15.63 -0.76
C SER A 77 -0.30 -15.54 -1.33
N ASP A 78 -1.29 -15.65 -0.47
CA ASP A 78 -2.69 -15.85 -0.82
C ASP A 78 -3.63 -14.98 0.02
N LEU A 79 -3.24 -13.73 0.30
CA LEU A 79 -4.14 -12.79 0.94
C LEU A 79 -5.38 -12.58 0.08
N CYS A 80 -6.51 -13.12 0.57
CA CYS A 80 -7.80 -13.01 -0.07
C CYS A 80 -8.70 -12.08 0.75
N PHE A 81 -9.29 -11.07 0.09
CA PHE A 81 -10.18 -10.11 0.72
C PHE A 81 -11.34 -9.73 -0.21
N PRO A 82 -12.53 -9.42 0.34
CA PRO A 82 -13.68 -9.00 -0.46
C PRO A 82 -13.48 -7.58 -1.02
N THR A 83 -13.92 -7.36 -2.26
CA THR A 83 -13.82 -6.05 -2.93
C THR A 83 -15.12 -5.29 -2.97
N LYS A 84 -16.24 -5.96 -2.64
CA LYS A 84 -17.60 -5.41 -2.73
C LYS A 84 -18.04 -5.04 -4.16
N ASP A 85 -17.28 -5.46 -5.17
CA ASP A 85 -17.58 -5.24 -6.59
C ASP A 85 -17.01 -6.36 -7.46
N SER A 86 -17.23 -6.29 -8.78
CA SER A 86 -16.75 -7.28 -9.78
C SER A 86 -15.72 -6.68 -10.75
N ASN A 87 -14.99 -5.65 -10.33
CA ASN A 87 -14.04 -4.96 -11.19
C ASN A 87 -12.68 -5.68 -11.24
N SER A 88 -11.84 -5.23 -12.15
CA SER A 88 -10.45 -5.61 -12.23
C SER A 88 -9.57 -4.48 -11.69
N TYR A 89 -8.41 -4.84 -11.17
CA TYR A 89 -7.50 -3.91 -10.51
C TYR A 89 -6.06 -4.17 -10.91
N LYS A 90 -5.23 -3.13 -10.88
CA LYS A 90 -3.81 -3.20 -11.14
C LYS A 90 -3.03 -2.44 -10.07
N ALA A 91 -1.85 -2.95 -9.69
CA ALA A 91 -0.99 -2.25 -8.75
C ALA A 91 -0.38 -0.99 -9.41
N ILE A 92 -0.63 0.18 -8.81
CA ILE A 92 -0.07 1.46 -9.24
C ILE A 92 1.02 1.97 -8.32
N PHE A 93 1.03 1.48 -7.08
CA PHE A 93 2.04 1.80 -6.08
C PHE A 93 2.34 0.58 -5.21
N ASP A 94 3.59 0.43 -4.83
CA ASP A 94 4.02 -0.42 -3.72
C ASP A 94 5.22 0.21 -3.01
N SER A 95 5.28 0.03 -1.70
CA SER A 95 6.36 0.55 -0.86
C SER A 95 7.62 -0.32 -0.87
N ASP A 96 7.59 -1.45 -1.59
CA ASP A 96 8.69 -2.42 -1.66
C ASP A 96 9.65 -2.19 -2.84
N LEU A 97 9.49 -1.07 -3.54
CA LEU A 97 10.41 -0.69 -4.61
C LEU A 97 11.82 -0.43 -4.06
N ASP A 98 12.83 -0.79 -4.83
CA ASP A 98 14.24 -0.57 -4.50
C ASP A 98 14.59 0.90 -4.31
N ILE A 99 13.94 1.82 -5.05
CA ILE A 99 14.11 3.28 -4.87
C ILE A 99 13.67 3.77 -3.48
N PHE A 100 12.91 2.97 -2.74
CA PHE A 100 12.52 3.19 -1.35
C PHE A 100 13.30 2.30 -0.37
N GLY A 101 14.33 1.58 -0.85
CA GLY A 101 15.09 0.62 -0.08
C GLY A 101 14.41 -0.74 0.10
N GLY A 102 13.40 -1.04 -0.72
CA GLY A 102 12.68 -2.31 -0.74
C GLY A 102 13.36 -3.39 -1.59
N TYR A 103 12.64 -4.49 -1.81
CA TYR A 103 13.15 -5.72 -2.44
C TYR A 103 12.48 -6.04 -3.78
N ASN A 104 11.62 -5.16 -4.31
CA ASN A 104 10.86 -5.35 -5.56
C ASN A 104 10.08 -6.67 -5.62
N ARG A 105 9.42 -7.07 -4.53
CA ARG A 105 8.67 -8.35 -4.44
C ARG A 105 7.27 -8.29 -5.04
N VAL A 106 6.77 -7.09 -5.39
CA VAL A 106 5.43 -6.89 -5.95
C VAL A 106 5.51 -6.75 -7.46
N SER A 107 4.76 -7.59 -8.20
CA SER A 107 4.65 -7.46 -9.65
C SER A 107 3.57 -6.45 -10.03
N ARG A 108 3.93 -5.47 -10.88
CA ARG A 108 3.00 -4.46 -11.41
C ARG A 108 2.30 -4.87 -12.70
N ASP A 109 2.70 -6.01 -13.29
CA ASP A 109 2.13 -6.47 -14.56
C ASP A 109 0.87 -7.32 -14.36
N ILE A 110 0.57 -7.70 -13.12
CA ILE A 110 -0.57 -8.54 -12.78
C ILE A 110 -1.85 -7.70 -12.78
N VAL A 111 -2.86 -8.21 -13.49
CA VAL A 111 -4.25 -7.74 -13.36
C VAL A 111 -4.98 -8.66 -12.39
N TYR A 112 -5.48 -8.09 -11.32
CA TYR A 112 -6.24 -8.80 -10.29
C TYR A 112 -7.73 -8.71 -10.61
N HIS A 113 -8.35 -9.85 -10.85
CA HIS A 113 -9.80 -9.91 -11.10
C HIS A 113 -10.54 -10.20 -9.81
N SER A 114 -11.58 -9.41 -9.54
CA SER A 114 -12.50 -9.68 -8.45
C SER A 114 -13.48 -10.78 -8.87
N ILE A 115 -13.30 -11.96 -8.32
CA ILE A 115 -14.09 -13.15 -8.63
C ILE A 115 -14.83 -13.69 -7.41
N ASN A 116 -15.97 -14.33 -7.63
CA ASN A 116 -16.75 -14.90 -6.54
C ASN A 116 -15.94 -15.95 -5.76
N ASN A 117 -15.86 -15.75 -4.44
CA ASN A 117 -15.19 -16.65 -3.53
C ASN A 117 -16.20 -17.30 -2.57
N LEU A 118 -16.28 -18.62 -2.61
CA LEU A 118 -17.24 -19.37 -1.80
C LEU A 118 -17.07 -19.20 -0.28
N LYS A 119 -15.83 -18.95 0.18
CA LYS A 119 -15.54 -18.75 1.61
C LYS A 119 -16.16 -17.46 2.15
N PHE A 120 -16.13 -16.40 1.35
CA PHE A 120 -16.67 -15.10 1.72
C PHE A 120 -18.09 -14.88 1.20
N ASN A 121 -18.54 -15.72 0.25
CA ASN A 121 -19.79 -15.54 -0.50
C ASN A 121 -19.89 -14.14 -1.15
N GLU A 122 -18.76 -13.59 -1.53
CA GLU A 122 -18.57 -12.27 -2.15
C GLU A 122 -17.48 -12.33 -3.21
N ASN A 123 -17.42 -11.31 -4.06
CA ASN A 123 -16.30 -11.15 -4.98
C ASN A 123 -15.03 -10.73 -4.23
N CYS A 124 -13.94 -11.43 -4.46
CA CYS A 124 -12.67 -11.25 -3.77
C CYS A 124 -11.50 -11.13 -4.74
N ILE A 125 -10.48 -10.43 -4.32
CA ILE A 125 -9.14 -10.47 -4.92
C ILE A 125 -8.24 -11.33 -4.04
N THR A 126 -7.37 -12.10 -4.70
CA THR A 126 -6.26 -12.81 -4.05
C THR A 126 -4.94 -12.21 -4.52
N ILE A 127 -4.08 -11.83 -3.58
CA ILE A 127 -2.81 -11.14 -3.88
C ILE A 127 -1.69 -11.62 -2.95
N TYR A 128 -0.46 -11.60 -3.45
CA TYR A 128 0.74 -11.71 -2.61
C TYR A 128 0.96 -10.39 -1.85
N SER A 129 1.05 -10.47 -0.54
CA SER A 129 1.29 -9.33 0.36
C SER A 129 2.59 -9.53 1.13
N PRO A 130 3.70 -8.92 0.69
CA PRO A 130 4.97 -9.00 1.40
C PRO A 130 4.90 -8.36 2.80
N SER A 131 5.74 -8.84 3.72
CA SER A 131 5.86 -8.25 5.05
C SER A 131 6.32 -6.78 4.98
N ARG A 132 5.81 -5.94 5.87
CA ARG A 132 6.17 -4.52 6.02
C ARG A 132 5.97 -3.71 4.74
N THR A 133 4.86 -3.95 4.03
CA THR A 133 4.57 -3.25 2.76
C THR A 133 3.19 -2.62 2.74
N CYS A 134 3.08 -1.62 1.89
CA CYS A 134 1.82 -1.07 1.41
C CYS A 134 1.75 -1.27 -0.10
N ILE A 135 0.63 -1.81 -0.59
CA ILE A 135 0.31 -1.91 -2.01
C ILE A 135 -0.95 -1.11 -2.28
N VAL A 136 -0.98 -0.35 -3.36
CA VAL A 136 -2.19 0.35 -3.80
C VAL A 136 -2.60 -0.18 -5.17
N LEU A 137 -3.82 -0.68 -5.23
CA LEU A 137 -4.45 -1.11 -6.47
C LEU A 137 -5.40 -0.04 -6.98
N GLU A 138 -5.42 0.19 -8.28
CA GLU A 138 -6.37 1.05 -8.97
C GLU A 138 -7.31 0.21 -9.82
N LYS A 139 -8.59 0.59 -9.82
CA LYS A 139 -9.63 0.01 -10.67
C LYS A 139 -9.34 0.31 -12.14
N LEU A 140 -9.46 -0.69 -13.00
CA LEU A 140 -9.33 -0.60 -14.45
C LEU A 140 -10.65 -0.24 -15.13
#